data_e53b5a10c5279b491ab8daa622aa13aa
#
_entry.id   e53b5a10c5279b491ab8daa622aa13aa
#
_cell.length_a   1.000
_cell.length_b   1.000
_cell.length_c   1.000
_cell.angle_alpha   90.00
_cell.angle_beta   90.00
_cell.angle_gamma   90.00
#
_symmetry.space_group_name_H-M   'P 1'
#
loop_
_entity.id
_entity.type
_entity.pdbx_description
1 polymer ?
#
loop_
_entity_poly.entity_id
_entity_poly.type
_entity_poly.pdbx_seq_one_letter_code
_entity_poly.pdbx_strand_id
1 'polypeptide(L)'
;LSALQCLPVSCQAGIANAGMKMEYILFDDCYMSSIEVAYELKDVTKYLIGSTSEMMAYGMPYAAIGEYLLGNPDYQSGCEEFYNFYSTYEIMPCGTLAVTDCSELENMAAIIKSINSKYSFDKSLRGTIQRLDGYTPVIFYDFADYITSLCNDPILLNQFREQLNHLVPYKTHTKNFYTMAKGIIPINTFSGITTSDPSDNPMTVLKENTLWYKAAHN
;
A
#
# COMPACT_ATOMS: atom_id res chain seq x y z
N LEU A 1 -18.79 2.30 6.71
CA LEU A 1 -17.34 2.44 6.53
C LEU A 1 -16.66 1.43 7.45
N SER A 2 -15.79 0.58 6.89
CA SER A 2 -14.93 -0.27 7.72
C SER A 2 -13.96 0.61 8.52
N ALA A 3 -13.42 0.11 9.63
CA ALA A 3 -12.42 0.85 10.41
C ALA A 3 -11.23 1.30 9.53
N LEU A 4 -10.88 0.50 8.52
CA LEU A 4 -9.84 0.78 7.52
C LEU A 4 -10.16 1.98 6.60
N GLN A 5 -11.43 2.39 6.49
CA GLN A 5 -11.86 3.54 5.69
C GLN A 5 -12.11 4.79 6.55
N CYS A 6 -12.43 4.63 7.84
CA CYS A 6 -12.76 5.76 8.71
C CYS A 6 -11.56 6.67 8.98
N LEU A 7 -10.39 6.10 9.25
CA LEU A 7 -9.19 6.87 9.60
C LEU A 7 -8.69 7.75 8.43
N PRO A 8 -8.49 7.22 7.21
CA PRO A 8 -8.07 8.05 6.07
C PRO A 8 -9.06 9.16 5.74
N VAL A 9 -10.37 8.87 5.71
CA VAL A 9 -11.41 9.86 5.41
C VAL A 9 -11.46 10.98 6.45
N SER A 10 -11.34 10.64 7.74
CA SER A 10 -11.32 11.64 8.81
C SER A 10 -10.06 12.51 8.77
N CYS A 11 -8.92 11.90 8.49
CA CYS A 11 -7.64 12.59 8.32
C CYS A 11 -7.67 13.54 7.12
N GLN A 12 -8.16 13.06 5.98
CA GLN A 12 -8.37 13.86 4.77
C GLN A 12 -9.25 15.09 5.04
N ALA A 13 -10.40 14.89 5.64
CA ALA A 13 -11.33 15.98 5.94
C ALA A 13 -10.72 17.01 6.91
N GLY A 14 -9.99 16.56 7.94
CA GLY A 14 -9.33 17.44 8.91
C GLY A 14 -8.27 18.32 8.25
N ILE A 15 -7.39 17.76 7.42
CA ILE A 15 -6.32 18.49 6.74
C ILE A 15 -6.91 19.44 5.69
N ALA A 16 -7.89 18.98 4.89
CA ALA A 16 -8.56 19.80 3.89
C ALA A 16 -9.28 21.00 4.53
N ASN A 17 -9.98 20.81 5.66
CA ASN A 17 -10.64 21.89 6.39
C ASN A 17 -9.65 22.92 6.95
N ALA A 18 -8.42 22.51 7.23
CA ALA A 18 -7.36 23.41 7.65
C ALA A 18 -6.72 24.18 6.47
N GLY A 19 -7.11 23.88 5.21
CA GLY A 19 -6.56 24.49 4.01
C GLY A 19 -5.09 24.15 3.77
N MET A 20 -4.61 23.02 4.29
CA MET A 20 -3.22 22.57 4.18
C MET A 20 -3.06 21.44 3.16
N LYS A 21 -1.84 21.31 2.63
CA LYS A 21 -1.37 20.12 1.95
C LYS A 21 -0.05 19.71 2.59
N MET A 22 0.01 18.48 3.07
CA MET A 22 1.19 17.95 3.76
C MET A 22 2.26 17.54 2.73
N GLU A 23 3.54 17.72 3.06
CA GLU A 23 4.60 17.13 2.24
C GLU A 23 4.53 15.61 2.27
N TYR A 24 4.31 15.05 3.46
CA TYR A 24 3.99 13.63 3.62
C TYR A 24 3.08 13.39 4.82
N ILE A 25 2.38 12.26 4.79
CA ILE A 25 1.71 11.65 5.94
C ILE A 25 2.39 10.31 6.19
N LEU A 26 2.93 10.12 7.40
CA LEU A 26 3.48 8.85 7.85
C LEU A 26 2.49 8.21 8.82
N PHE A 27 2.09 6.99 8.51
CA PHE A 27 1.30 6.16 9.40
C PHE A 27 2.19 5.14 10.13
N ASP A 28 2.25 5.27 11.45
CA ASP A 28 2.80 4.24 12.34
C ASP A 28 1.68 3.25 12.70
N ASP A 29 1.13 2.61 11.67
CA ASP A 29 -0.02 1.74 11.79
C ASP A 29 0.03 0.63 10.72
N CYS A 30 -0.73 -0.44 10.95
CA CYS A 30 -0.82 -1.61 10.08
C CYS A 30 -1.58 -1.29 8.79
N TYR A 31 -1.11 -1.84 7.66
CA TYR A 31 -1.83 -1.87 6.37
C TYR A 31 -2.11 -0.50 5.72
N MET A 32 -1.42 0.56 6.14
CA MET A 32 -1.69 1.90 5.62
C MET A 32 -1.08 2.14 4.23
N SER A 33 -0.14 1.31 3.75
CA SER A 33 0.31 1.37 2.36
C SER A 33 -0.61 0.55 1.46
N SER A 34 -1.84 1.03 1.27
CA SER A 34 -2.80 0.50 0.32
C SER A 34 -3.22 1.56 -0.69
N ILE A 35 -3.57 1.12 -1.91
CA ILE A 35 -3.96 2.03 -3.00
C ILE A 35 -5.24 2.80 -2.63
N GLU A 36 -6.14 2.17 -1.90
CA GLU A 36 -7.38 2.76 -1.43
C GLU A 36 -7.10 3.90 -0.43
N VAL A 37 -6.21 3.68 0.54
CA VAL A 37 -5.81 4.71 1.52
C VAL A 37 -5.10 5.87 0.82
N ALA A 38 -4.15 5.56 -0.08
CA ALA A 38 -3.41 6.57 -0.82
C ALA A 38 -4.35 7.46 -1.66
N TYR A 39 -5.32 6.84 -2.34
CA TYR A 39 -6.26 7.58 -3.18
C TYR A 39 -7.20 8.49 -2.38
N GLU A 40 -7.63 8.09 -1.19
CA GLU A 40 -8.44 8.95 -0.29
C GLU A 40 -7.63 10.17 0.20
N LEU A 41 -6.30 10.05 0.33
CA LEU A 41 -5.45 11.11 0.88
C LEU A 41 -4.75 11.98 -0.18
N LYS A 42 -4.83 11.64 -1.47
CA LYS A 42 -4.04 12.25 -2.55
C LYS A 42 -4.14 13.77 -2.66
N ASP A 43 -5.28 14.34 -2.28
CA ASP A 43 -5.50 15.79 -2.40
C ASP A 43 -4.92 16.58 -1.22
N VAL A 44 -4.63 15.91 -0.10
CA VAL A 44 -4.15 16.55 1.14
C VAL A 44 -2.71 16.22 1.49
N THR A 45 -2.08 15.30 0.79
CA THR A 45 -0.64 14.99 0.96
C THR A 45 0.05 14.77 -0.38
N LYS A 46 1.36 15.03 -0.42
CA LYS A 46 2.18 14.72 -1.60
C LYS A 46 2.68 13.28 -1.55
N TYR A 47 3.12 12.83 -0.38
CA TYR A 47 3.56 11.45 -0.18
C TYR A 47 2.81 10.77 0.96
N LEU A 48 2.56 9.48 0.81
CA LEU A 48 2.08 8.60 1.86
C LEU A 48 3.20 7.62 2.23
N ILE A 49 3.54 7.55 3.52
CA ILE A 49 4.53 6.61 4.05
C ILE A 49 3.81 5.63 4.98
N GLY A 50 3.93 4.33 4.73
CA GLY A 50 3.23 3.34 5.54
C GLY A 50 3.70 1.91 5.29
N SER A 51 3.22 1.00 6.13
CA SER A 51 3.44 -0.43 6.00
C SER A 51 2.34 -1.09 5.18
N THR A 52 2.72 -2.07 4.34
CA THR A 52 1.78 -2.93 3.61
C THR A 52 1.22 -4.07 4.46
N SER A 53 1.88 -4.38 5.59
CA SER A 53 1.53 -5.47 6.50
C SER A 53 1.28 -4.96 7.91
N GLU A 54 1.15 -5.87 8.88
CA GLU A 54 1.14 -5.47 10.29
C GLU A 54 2.46 -4.80 10.67
N MET A 55 2.37 -3.67 11.35
CA MET A 55 3.50 -3.01 11.98
C MET A 55 3.80 -3.70 13.31
N MET A 56 5.08 -3.96 13.55
CA MET A 56 5.49 -4.56 14.82
C MET A 56 5.20 -3.61 16.00
N ALA A 57 5.00 -4.17 17.19
CA ALA A 57 4.67 -3.39 18.38
C ALA A 57 5.70 -2.31 18.76
N TYR A 58 6.92 -2.40 18.24
CA TYR A 58 7.93 -1.34 18.37
C TYR A 58 7.51 -0.08 17.57
N GLY A 59 6.77 -0.25 16.49
CA GLY A 59 6.35 0.84 15.60
C GLY A 59 7.45 1.31 14.67
N MET A 60 7.35 2.56 14.22
CA MET A 60 8.40 3.18 13.39
C MET A 60 9.67 3.40 14.20
N PRO A 61 10.86 3.02 13.68
CA PRO A 61 12.13 3.23 14.37
C PRO A 61 12.56 4.70 14.25
N TYR A 62 11.83 5.62 14.88
CA TYR A 62 12.00 7.07 14.73
C TYR A 62 13.42 7.57 15.02
N ALA A 63 14.15 6.90 15.93
CA ALA A 63 15.53 7.26 16.21
C ALA A 63 16.47 6.98 15.02
N ALA A 64 16.11 6.01 14.15
CA ALA A 64 16.91 5.66 12.98
C ALA A 64 16.48 6.45 11.73
N ILE A 65 15.15 6.60 11.53
CA ILE A 65 14.63 7.19 10.29
C ILE A 65 14.35 8.70 10.40
N GLY A 66 14.27 9.24 11.62
CA GLY A 66 13.73 10.60 11.83
C GLY A 66 14.56 11.69 11.17
N GLU A 67 15.91 11.57 11.15
CA GLU A 67 16.77 12.56 10.50
C GLU A 67 16.54 12.65 8.98
N TYR A 68 16.13 11.54 8.34
CA TYR A 68 15.84 11.47 6.89
C TYR A 68 14.45 11.98 6.53
N LEU A 69 13.56 12.16 7.50
CA LEU A 69 12.20 12.62 7.26
C LEU A 69 11.99 14.09 7.59
N LEU A 70 12.88 14.69 8.38
CA LEU A 70 12.76 16.08 8.80
C LEU A 70 13.48 17.04 7.85
N GLY A 71 12.89 18.22 7.65
CA GLY A 71 13.48 19.27 6.82
C GLY A 71 13.32 19.00 5.31
N ASN A 72 14.35 18.47 4.68
CA ASN A 72 14.32 18.05 3.25
C ASN A 72 14.35 16.52 3.19
N PRO A 73 13.21 15.84 3.03
CA PRO A 73 13.13 14.41 3.18
C PRO A 73 13.99 13.63 2.17
N ASP A 74 14.77 12.66 2.68
CA ASP A 74 15.45 11.63 1.90
C ASP A 74 14.76 10.28 2.16
N TYR A 75 13.74 10.02 1.36
CA TYR A 75 12.89 8.83 1.52
C TYR A 75 13.65 7.53 1.23
N GLN A 76 14.66 7.55 0.36
CA GLN A 76 15.48 6.37 0.07
C GLN A 76 16.26 5.96 1.31
N SER A 77 17.02 6.88 1.88
CA SER A 77 17.79 6.62 3.11
C SER A 77 16.87 6.25 4.28
N GLY A 78 15.71 6.87 4.40
CA GLY A 78 14.70 6.49 5.40
C GLY A 78 14.22 5.03 5.23
N CYS A 79 14.01 4.56 4.01
CA CYS A 79 13.66 3.16 3.74
C CYS A 79 14.83 2.22 4.03
N GLU A 80 16.07 2.60 3.71
CA GLU A 80 17.27 1.80 3.97
C GLU A 80 17.47 1.63 5.49
N GLU A 81 17.33 2.70 6.27
CA GLU A 81 17.48 2.63 7.73
C GLU A 81 16.33 1.87 8.41
N PHE A 82 15.11 1.96 7.88
CA PHE A 82 14.02 1.10 8.33
C PHE A 82 14.36 -0.38 8.11
N TYR A 83 14.90 -0.73 6.93
CA TYR A 83 15.33 -2.11 6.65
C TYR A 83 16.45 -2.53 7.58
N ASN A 84 17.49 -1.71 7.77
CA ASN A 84 18.62 -1.99 8.64
C ASN A 84 18.14 -2.30 10.06
N PHE A 85 17.22 -1.51 10.58
CA PHE A 85 16.62 -1.74 11.89
C PHE A 85 15.88 -3.08 11.95
N TYR A 86 14.88 -3.28 11.06
CA TYR A 86 14.01 -4.45 11.15
C TYR A 86 14.67 -5.75 10.72
N SER A 87 15.63 -5.73 9.80
CA SER A 87 16.39 -6.94 9.40
C SER A 87 17.25 -7.51 10.53
N THR A 88 17.61 -6.69 11.50
CA THR A 88 18.44 -7.06 12.67
C THR A 88 17.65 -7.08 13.99
N TYR A 89 16.34 -6.81 13.95
CA TYR A 89 15.52 -6.76 15.15
C TYR A 89 15.34 -8.16 15.75
N GLU A 90 16.01 -8.39 16.89
CA GLU A 90 16.15 -9.74 17.48
C GLU A 90 14.85 -10.44 17.82
N ILE A 91 13.79 -9.66 18.21
CA ILE A 91 12.52 -10.24 18.63
C ILE A 91 11.77 -10.80 17.41
N MET A 92 11.71 -10.03 16.32
CA MET A 92 10.98 -10.40 15.10
C MET A 92 11.50 -9.59 13.91
N PRO A 93 12.40 -10.15 13.07
CA PRO A 93 12.97 -9.43 11.92
C PRO A 93 11.96 -9.36 10.77
N CYS A 94 10.88 -8.62 10.98
CA CYS A 94 9.76 -8.47 10.06
C CYS A 94 9.36 -6.99 9.96
N GLY A 95 9.33 -6.45 8.76
CA GLY A 95 8.88 -5.09 8.49
C GLY A 95 8.73 -4.82 7.00
N THR A 96 7.77 -3.98 6.67
CA THR A 96 7.55 -3.45 5.31
C THR A 96 7.36 -1.95 5.42
N LEU A 97 7.94 -1.20 4.50
CA LEU A 97 7.74 0.25 4.38
C LEU A 97 7.73 0.64 2.92
N ALA A 98 6.87 1.58 2.56
CA ALA A 98 6.85 2.16 1.24
C ALA A 98 6.45 3.64 1.28
N VAL A 99 6.88 4.36 0.26
CA VAL A 99 6.56 5.75 0.01
C VAL A 99 5.78 5.83 -1.29
N THR A 100 4.53 6.24 -1.22
CA THR A 100 3.66 6.42 -2.38
C THR A 100 3.62 7.90 -2.77
N ASP A 101 3.95 8.21 -4.02
CA ASP A 101 3.73 9.55 -4.59
C ASP A 101 2.27 9.70 -4.98
N CYS A 102 1.53 10.49 -4.21
CA CYS A 102 0.10 10.67 -4.40
C CYS A 102 -0.25 11.44 -5.70
N SER A 103 0.71 12.14 -6.31
CA SER A 103 0.50 12.82 -7.59
C SER A 103 0.35 11.86 -8.77
N GLU A 104 0.81 10.62 -8.62
CA GLU A 104 0.79 9.57 -9.66
C GLU A 104 -0.47 8.69 -9.63
N LEU A 105 -1.36 8.89 -8.65
CA LEU A 105 -2.52 8.04 -8.44
C LEU A 105 -3.58 8.15 -9.55
N GLU A 106 -3.79 9.34 -10.12
CA GLU A 106 -4.75 9.53 -11.22
C GLU A 106 -4.28 8.80 -12.50
N ASN A 107 -2.98 8.87 -12.80
CA ASN A 107 -2.39 8.15 -13.93
C ASN A 107 -2.53 6.63 -13.72
N MET A 108 -2.26 6.15 -12.51
CA MET A 108 -2.44 4.74 -12.17
C MET A 108 -3.91 4.32 -12.30
N ALA A 109 -4.85 5.12 -11.80
CA ALA A 109 -6.28 4.82 -11.91
C ALA A 109 -6.74 4.70 -13.37
N ALA A 110 -6.26 5.57 -14.27
CA ALA A 110 -6.57 5.51 -15.69
C ALA A 110 -6.06 4.21 -16.35
N ILE A 111 -4.85 3.75 -15.99
CA ILE A 111 -4.28 2.50 -16.48
C ILE A 111 -5.12 1.31 -15.98
N ILE A 112 -5.43 1.27 -14.68
CA ILE A 112 -6.24 0.19 -14.09
C ILE A 112 -7.64 0.16 -14.68
N LYS A 113 -8.28 1.31 -14.91
CA LYS A 113 -9.56 1.40 -15.61
C LYS A 113 -9.47 0.78 -17.02
N SER A 114 -8.40 1.03 -17.75
CA SER A 114 -8.17 0.43 -19.07
C SER A 114 -8.01 -1.08 -18.99
N ILE A 115 -7.35 -1.60 -17.96
CA ILE A 115 -7.22 -3.04 -17.70
C ILE A 115 -8.59 -3.63 -17.33
N ASN A 116 -9.30 -3.05 -16.36
CA ASN A 116 -10.58 -3.54 -15.87
C ASN A 116 -11.69 -3.52 -16.95
N SER A 117 -11.59 -2.62 -17.94
CA SER A 117 -12.52 -2.58 -19.06
C SER A 117 -12.38 -3.78 -20.01
N LYS A 118 -11.25 -4.51 -19.98
CA LYS A 118 -10.92 -5.61 -20.88
C LYS A 118 -10.83 -6.96 -20.17
N TYR A 119 -10.48 -6.96 -18.90
CA TYR A 119 -10.19 -8.17 -18.15
C TYR A 119 -11.03 -8.27 -16.90
N SER A 120 -11.46 -9.49 -16.56
CA SER A 120 -12.13 -9.83 -15.32
C SER A 120 -11.28 -10.78 -14.52
N PHE A 121 -11.17 -10.54 -13.22
CA PHE A 121 -10.32 -11.36 -12.35
C PHE A 121 -10.87 -12.78 -12.19
N ASP A 122 -10.04 -13.77 -12.47
CA ASP A 122 -10.34 -15.17 -12.15
C ASP A 122 -10.16 -15.41 -10.64
N LYS A 123 -11.29 -15.54 -9.96
CA LYS A 123 -11.34 -15.72 -8.50
C LYS A 123 -10.61 -16.96 -8.00
N SER A 124 -10.37 -17.97 -8.85
CA SER A 124 -9.60 -19.18 -8.50
C SER A 124 -8.12 -18.87 -8.26
N LEU A 125 -7.63 -17.76 -8.81
CA LEU A 125 -6.22 -17.34 -8.65
C LEU A 125 -5.92 -16.64 -7.32
N ARG A 126 -6.93 -16.33 -6.48
CA ARG A 126 -6.69 -15.64 -5.18
C ARG A 126 -5.60 -16.29 -4.32
N GLY A 127 -5.56 -17.61 -4.32
CA GLY A 127 -4.58 -18.37 -3.53
C GLY A 127 -3.14 -18.28 -4.03
N THR A 128 -2.91 -17.79 -5.25
CA THR A 128 -1.58 -17.65 -5.86
C THR A 128 -1.00 -16.26 -5.72
N ILE A 129 -1.85 -15.24 -5.44
CA ILE A 129 -1.41 -13.85 -5.28
C ILE A 129 -0.76 -13.67 -3.91
N GLN A 130 0.35 -12.94 -3.86
CA GLN A 130 1.01 -12.59 -2.61
C GLN A 130 0.06 -11.85 -1.67
N ARG A 131 -0.22 -12.48 -0.55
CA ARG A 131 -0.93 -11.85 0.58
C ARG A 131 0.03 -11.04 1.44
N LEU A 132 -0.47 -9.97 2.03
CA LEU A 132 0.29 -9.15 2.98
C LEU A 132 -0.43 -8.99 4.34
N ASP A 133 -1.39 -9.85 4.60
CA ASP A 133 -2.12 -9.95 5.88
C ASP A 133 -2.31 -11.40 6.36
N GLY A 134 -2.83 -11.55 7.59
CA GLY A 134 -3.18 -12.83 8.21
C GLY A 134 -4.65 -13.22 8.11
N TYR A 135 -5.51 -12.39 7.54
CA TYR A 135 -6.95 -12.61 7.53
C TYR A 135 -7.38 -13.82 6.69
N THR A 136 -8.55 -14.36 7.00
CA THR A 136 -9.16 -15.43 6.23
C THR A 136 -10.65 -15.12 6.08
N PRO A 137 -11.14 -14.81 4.87
CA PRO A 137 -10.38 -14.57 3.61
C PRO A 137 -9.39 -13.39 3.69
N VAL A 138 -8.41 -13.39 2.77
CA VAL A 138 -7.39 -12.34 2.67
C VAL A 138 -8.03 -11.00 2.30
N ILE A 139 -7.54 -9.91 2.88
CA ILE A 139 -7.96 -8.53 2.56
C ILE A 139 -6.94 -7.86 1.65
N PHE A 140 -5.65 -7.90 2.03
CA PHE A 140 -4.59 -7.14 1.41
C PHE A 140 -3.71 -8.03 0.53
N TYR A 141 -3.77 -7.77 -0.77
CA TYR A 141 -2.95 -8.44 -1.78
C TYR A 141 -1.89 -7.48 -2.33
N ASP A 142 -0.72 -8.00 -2.68
CA ASP A 142 0.27 -7.21 -3.42
C ASP A 142 -0.34 -6.72 -4.74
N PHE A 143 -0.24 -5.40 -4.97
CA PHE A 143 -0.92 -4.77 -6.10
C PHE A 143 -0.36 -5.23 -7.45
N ALA A 144 0.97 -5.34 -7.56
CA ALA A 144 1.58 -5.76 -8.82
C ALA A 144 1.30 -7.22 -9.15
N ASP A 145 1.31 -8.10 -8.14
CA ASP A 145 1.02 -9.51 -8.31
C ASP A 145 -0.45 -9.73 -8.72
N TYR A 146 -1.37 -8.96 -8.10
CA TYR A 146 -2.77 -8.95 -8.51
C TYR A 146 -2.94 -8.53 -9.98
N ILE A 147 -2.39 -7.38 -10.39
CA ILE A 147 -2.57 -6.89 -11.77
C ILE A 147 -1.92 -7.81 -12.79
N THR A 148 -0.80 -8.43 -12.46
CA THR A 148 -0.16 -9.43 -13.33
C THR A 148 -1.01 -10.70 -13.46
N SER A 149 -1.78 -11.06 -12.43
CA SER A 149 -2.72 -12.18 -12.47
C SER A 149 -4.03 -11.84 -13.20
N LEU A 150 -4.41 -10.55 -13.25
CA LEU A 150 -5.63 -10.06 -13.92
C LEU A 150 -5.43 -9.89 -15.43
N CYS A 151 -4.29 -9.33 -15.85
CA CYS A 151 -4.03 -8.87 -17.21
C CYS A 151 -2.91 -9.68 -17.86
N ASN A 152 -3.09 -10.06 -19.13
CA ASN A 152 -2.08 -10.74 -19.94
C ASN A 152 -1.61 -9.94 -21.17
N ASP A 153 -2.05 -8.68 -21.31
CA ASP A 153 -1.61 -7.77 -22.36
C ASP A 153 -0.23 -7.18 -22.00
N PRO A 154 0.82 -7.48 -22.77
CA PRO A 154 2.18 -7.04 -22.44
C PRO A 154 2.34 -5.51 -22.51
N ILE A 155 1.55 -4.81 -23.34
CA ILE A 155 1.61 -3.36 -23.48
C ILE A 155 1.03 -2.71 -22.22
N LEU A 156 -0.18 -3.14 -21.80
CA LEU A 156 -0.81 -2.63 -20.58
C LEU A 156 0.01 -2.97 -19.34
N LEU A 157 0.58 -4.17 -19.26
CA LEU A 157 1.45 -4.56 -18.15
C LEU A 157 2.74 -3.74 -18.10
N ASN A 158 3.31 -3.37 -19.26
CA ASN A 158 4.48 -2.50 -19.29
C ASN A 158 4.13 -1.09 -18.79
N GLN A 159 3.04 -0.50 -19.30
CA GLN A 159 2.54 0.80 -18.83
C GLN A 159 2.26 0.78 -17.33
N PHE A 160 1.63 -0.27 -16.82
CA PHE A 160 1.39 -0.45 -15.40
C PHE A 160 2.69 -0.50 -14.59
N ARG A 161 3.70 -1.27 -15.02
CA ARG A 161 4.97 -1.38 -14.29
C ARG A 161 5.76 -0.08 -14.27
N GLU A 162 5.78 0.64 -15.39
CA GLU A 162 6.40 1.96 -15.47
C GLU A 162 5.71 2.94 -14.51
N GLN A 163 4.37 2.99 -14.55
CA GLN A 163 3.60 3.85 -13.66
C GLN A 163 3.74 3.46 -12.18
N LEU A 164 3.86 2.16 -11.88
CA LEU A 164 4.07 1.69 -10.52
C LEU A 164 5.42 2.16 -9.94
N ASN A 165 6.46 2.24 -10.76
CA ASN A 165 7.75 2.76 -10.33
C ASN A 165 7.70 4.26 -10.02
N HIS A 166 6.84 5.03 -10.70
CA HIS A 166 6.58 6.44 -10.37
C HIS A 166 5.71 6.55 -9.12
N LEU A 167 4.68 5.71 -9.01
CA LEU A 167 3.74 5.72 -7.88
C LEU A 167 4.41 5.31 -6.56
N VAL A 168 5.29 4.31 -6.58
CA VAL A 168 5.99 3.79 -5.39
C VAL A 168 7.51 3.84 -5.62
N PRO A 169 8.10 5.06 -5.61
CA PRO A 169 9.51 5.26 -5.93
C PRO A 169 10.45 4.65 -4.88
N TYR A 170 10.03 4.57 -3.62
CA TYR A 170 10.85 4.04 -2.53
C TYR A 170 10.08 3.00 -1.74
N LYS A 171 10.70 1.85 -1.51
CA LYS A 171 10.11 0.76 -0.75
C LYS A 171 11.18 -0.20 -0.23
N THR A 172 10.87 -0.84 0.89
CA THR A 172 11.73 -1.85 1.49
C THR A 172 10.91 -2.89 2.23
N HIS A 173 11.46 -4.09 2.37
CA HIS A 173 10.88 -5.16 3.16
C HIS A 173 11.93 -6.14 3.64
N THR A 174 11.71 -6.76 4.78
CA THR A 174 12.44 -7.93 5.24
C THR A 174 12.01 -9.18 4.46
N LYS A 175 12.73 -10.29 4.61
CA LYS A 175 12.41 -11.55 3.94
C LYS A 175 10.98 -12.02 4.18
N ASN A 176 10.46 -11.74 5.37
CA ASN A 176 9.12 -12.14 5.80
C ASN A 176 8.39 -10.95 6.41
N PHE A 177 7.06 -11.02 6.48
CA PHE A 177 6.26 -10.16 7.36
C PHE A 177 5.64 -11.00 8.47
N TYR A 178 5.21 -10.33 9.53
CA TYR A 178 4.52 -10.93 10.66
C TYR A 178 3.04 -10.56 10.65
N THR A 179 2.21 -11.43 11.14
CA THR A 179 0.80 -11.17 11.43
C THR A 179 0.39 -11.91 12.71
N MET A 180 -0.39 -11.25 13.54
CA MET A 180 -0.90 -11.86 14.79
C MET A 180 -1.71 -13.13 14.51
N ALA A 181 -2.42 -13.18 13.39
CA ALA A 181 -3.32 -14.30 13.07
C ALA A 181 -2.59 -15.55 12.57
N LYS A 182 -1.42 -15.44 11.93
CA LYS A 182 -0.74 -16.57 11.27
C LYS A 182 0.77 -16.64 11.52
N GLY A 183 1.33 -15.70 12.29
CA GLY A 183 2.77 -15.64 12.53
C GLY A 183 3.55 -15.13 11.33
N ILE A 184 4.69 -15.73 11.05
CA ILE A 184 5.64 -15.30 10.00
C ILE A 184 5.22 -15.87 8.64
N ILE A 185 5.13 -14.99 7.63
CA ILE A 185 4.77 -15.32 6.25
C ILE A 185 5.85 -14.76 5.32
N PRO A 186 6.34 -15.55 4.33
CA PRO A 186 7.35 -15.07 3.38
C PRO A 186 6.77 -14.05 2.40
N ILE A 187 7.63 -13.09 2.01
CA ILE A 187 7.36 -12.14 0.92
C ILE A 187 8.11 -12.64 -0.32
N ASN A 188 7.38 -13.08 -1.33
CA ASN A 188 7.94 -13.55 -2.59
C ASN A 188 7.88 -12.47 -3.68
N THR A 189 6.86 -11.60 -3.62
CA THR A 189 6.70 -10.42 -4.48
C THR A 189 6.35 -9.21 -3.61
N PHE A 190 6.84 -8.02 -3.99
CA PHE A 190 6.62 -6.81 -3.22
C PHE A 190 6.58 -5.56 -4.10
N SER A 191 5.39 -5.04 -4.30
CA SER A 191 5.17 -3.78 -5.02
C SER A 191 5.29 -2.54 -4.12
N GLY A 192 5.24 -2.71 -2.80
CA GLY A 192 5.23 -1.62 -1.83
C GLY A 192 3.86 -1.01 -1.59
N ILE A 193 2.83 -1.50 -2.29
CA ILE A 193 1.45 -1.06 -2.11
C ILE A 193 0.50 -2.26 -2.26
N THR A 194 -0.58 -2.28 -1.48
CA THR A 194 -1.58 -3.34 -1.52
C THR A 194 -2.88 -2.88 -2.16
N THR A 195 -3.74 -3.84 -2.49
CA THR A 195 -5.14 -3.60 -2.87
C THR A 195 -6.08 -4.63 -2.25
N SER A 196 -7.31 -4.23 -2.02
CA SER A 196 -8.40 -5.12 -1.61
C SER A 196 -9.30 -5.56 -2.78
N ASP A 197 -9.02 -5.15 -4.00
CA ASP A 197 -9.87 -5.43 -5.18
C ASP A 197 -10.21 -6.93 -5.36
N PRO A 198 -9.26 -7.89 -5.28
CA PRO A 198 -9.59 -9.31 -5.44
C PRO A 198 -10.23 -9.95 -4.21
N SER A 199 -10.30 -9.24 -3.07
CA SER A 199 -10.80 -9.78 -1.80
C SER A 199 -12.29 -10.07 -1.82
N ASP A 200 -12.68 -11.17 -1.16
CA ASP A 200 -14.07 -11.52 -0.81
C ASP A 200 -14.30 -11.53 0.71
N ASN A 201 -13.37 -10.95 1.46
CA ASN A 201 -13.54 -10.79 2.90
C ASN A 201 -14.74 -9.88 3.20
N PRO A 202 -15.65 -10.25 4.13
CA PRO A 202 -16.79 -9.42 4.50
C PRO A 202 -16.43 -7.99 4.92
N MET A 203 -15.22 -7.76 5.41
CA MET A 203 -14.72 -6.41 5.76
C MET A 203 -14.53 -5.51 4.53
N THR A 204 -14.44 -6.08 3.33
CA THR A 204 -14.27 -5.34 2.06
C THR A 204 -15.57 -5.17 1.28
N VAL A 205 -16.71 -5.51 1.87
CA VAL A 205 -18.03 -5.43 1.18
C VAL A 205 -18.37 -4.03 0.65
N LEU A 206 -17.80 -2.98 1.26
CA LEU A 206 -18.02 -1.59 0.85
C LEU A 206 -16.87 -1.01 0.00
N LYS A 207 -15.95 -1.84 -0.49
CA LYS A 207 -14.82 -1.35 -1.32
C LYS A 207 -15.26 -0.56 -2.55
N GLU A 208 -16.41 -0.90 -3.13
CA GLU A 208 -17.00 -0.18 -4.27
C GLU A 208 -17.36 1.28 -3.95
N ASN A 209 -17.46 1.63 -2.68
CA ASN A 209 -17.71 3.01 -2.23
C ASN A 209 -16.43 3.85 -2.11
N THR A 210 -15.25 3.25 -2.15
CA THR A 210 -13.97 3.98 -2.10
C THR A 210 -13.79 4.85 -3.35
N LEU A 211 -13.04 5.94 -3.20
CA LEU A 211 -12.71 6.81 -4.33
C LEU A 211 -11.85 6.07 -5.35
N TRP A 212 -10.94 5.22 -4.87
CA TRP A 212 -10.12 4.36 -5.73
C TRP A 212 -10.96 3.47 -6.63
N TYR A 213 -11.87 2.69 -6.05
CA TYR A 213 -12.69 1.76 -6.83
C TYR A 213 -13.50 2.49 -7.91
N LYS A 214 -14.11 3.62 -7.58
CA LYS A 214 -14.85 4.44 -8.53
C LYS A 214 -13.97 4.95 -9.67
N ALA A 215 -12.73 5.35 -9.39
CA ALA A 215 -11.80 5.82 -10.41
C ALA A 215 -11.27 4.70 -11.30
N ALA A 216 -11.01 3.53 -10.72
CA ALA A 216 -10.39 2.40 -11.41
C ALA A 216 -11.37 1.46 -12.13
N HIS A 217 -12.68 1.50 -11.81
CA HIS A 217 -13.70 0.57 -12.36
C HIS A 217 -14.84 1.25 -13.11
N ASN A 218 -15.08 2.58 -12.94
CA ASN A 218 -16.19 3.32 -13.59
C ASN A 218 -15.69 4.32 -14.70
#